data_a1e10d272886f04c7a1c8e282e27e918
#
_entry.id   a1e10d272886f04c7a1c8e282e27e918
#
_cell.length_a   1.000
_cell.length_b   1.000
_cell.length_c   1.000
_cell.angle_alpha   90.00
_cell.angle_beta   90.00
_cell.angle_gamma   90.00
#
_symmetry.space_group_name_H-M   'P 1'
#
loop_
_entity.id
_entity.type
_entity.pdbx_description
1 polymer ?
#
loop_
_entity_poly.entity_id
_entity_poly.type
_entity_poly.pdbx_seq_one_letter_code
_entity_poly.pdbx_strand_id
1 'polypeptide(L)'
;MNADYCSGFGVNHTDKYKPFSTITWSQIMDLVDHPQDIDKARGQWIIPSTLISRLRRDQEKKGEYWMLWADIDDKPPVLDELSKFLSVFLDGSRFEVYTTKSATKSIQKTRVLIPLNEPLTPQQWKECQQVLNDELEVKLVSPDRCSEKLQQLVLLPNKGDFYGSRSQRTGPYFSPLEAFSDAITTKKNVANQQKTTYTAKSDFNSSIPAANEASGYGMKALESECRDIARALEGARNSGLNAACFNIGALVAGGEINEAYALNCLWQSAQQSGLPVGEFEKTLASGFQAGKLNPRSAPKVDGNSIDITKLIEAKPVLSALEQLSAYAMNGRSAEMRQQMLDDKYVLDRIA
;
A
#
# COMPACT_ATOMS: atom_id res chain seq x y z
N MET A 1 -22.96 -22.33 6.65
CA MET A 1 -22.13 -21.76 5.57
C MET A 1 -21.27 -22.88 5.00
N ASN A 2 -21.40 -23.21 3.72
CA ASN A 2 -20.63 -24.27 3.06
C ASN A 2 -19.78 -23.68 1.92
N ALA A 3 -18.97 -22.66 2.24
CA ALA A 3 -18.05 -22.15 1.26
C ALA A 3 -16.77 -22.99 1.29
N ASP A 4 -16.36 -23.47 0.11
CA ASP A 4 -15.11 -24.18 -0.13
C ASP A 4 -14.10 -23.22 -0.71
N TYR A 5 -13.21 -22.69 0.13
CA TYR A 5 -12.20 -21.70 -0.28
C TYR A 5 -11.09 -22.37 -1.11
N CYS A 6 -10.62 -21.69 -2.16
CA CYS A 6 -9.43 -22.09 -2.88
C CYS A 6 -8.22 -22.15 -1.94
N SER A 7 -7.52 -23.26 -1.90
CA SER A 7 -6.42 -23.54 -0.99
C SER A 7 -5.23 -24.20 -1.67
N GLY A 8 -4.04 -23.98 -1.10
CA GLY A 8 -2.81 -24.63 -1.54
C GLY A 8 -1.74 -24.58 -0.46
N PHE A 9 -0.57 -25.14 -0.75
CA PHE A 9 0.55 -25.25 0.17
C PHE A 9 1.81 -24.63 -0.42
N GLY A 10 2.41 -23.70 0.33
CA GLY A 10 3.57 -22.95 -0.09
C GLY A 10 3.23 -21.78 -1.02
N VAL A 11 3.92 -20.67 -0.84
CA VAL A 11 3.65 -19.40 -1.56
C VAL A 11 3.90 -19.52 -3.08
N ASN A 12 4.74 -20.44 -3.50
CA ASN A 12 5.07 -20.69 -4.91
C ASN A 12 4.21 -21.78 -5.56
N HIS A 13 3.23 -22.34 -4.84
CA HIS A 13 2.35 -23.37 -5.38
C HIS A 13 1.56 -22.83 -6.58
N THR A 14 1.62 -23.52 -7.69
CA THR A 14 0.84 -23.27 -8.91
C THR A 14 0.11 -24.54 -9.31
N ASP A 15 -1.05 -24.40 -9.94
CA ASP A 15 -1.89 -25.51 -10.41
C ASP A 15 -1.28 -26.31 -11.57
N LYS A 16 -0.24 -25.78 -12.21
CA LYS A 16 0.48 -26.43 -13.32
C LYS A 16 1.07 -27.80 -12.93
N TYR A 17 1.57 -27.95 -11.70
CA TYR A 17 2.24 -29.15 -11.23
C TYR A 17 1.42 -29.94 -10.22
N LYS A 18 0.60 -29.25 -9.45
CA LYS A 18 -0.29 -29.82 -8.45
C LYS A 18 -1.57 -29.00 -8.40
N PRO A 19 -2.75 -29.60 -8.63
CA PRO A 19 -4.02 -28.89 -8.54
C PRO A 19 -4.18 -28.20 -7.17
N PHE A 20 -4.83 -27.05 -7.15
CA PHE A 20 -5.28 -26.43 -5.91
C PHE A 20 -6.33 -27.34 -5.25
N SER A 21 -6.37 -27.27 -3.95
CA SER A 21 -7.40 -27.93 -3.13
C SER A 21 -8.43 -26.92 -2.67
N THR A 22 -9.43 -27.39 -1.94
CA THR A 22 -10.38 -26.57 -1.22
C THR A 22 -10.27 -26.84 0.28
N ILE A 23 -10.76 -25.87 1.07
CA ILE A 23 -10.87 -25.98 2.51
C ILE A 23 -12.15 -25.27 2.98
N THR A 24 -12.89 -25.89 3.88
CA THR A 24 -14.10 -25.33 4.46
C THR A 24 -13.81 -24.39 5.63
N TRP A 25 -14.78 -23.53 5.99
CA TRP A 25 -14.68 -22.71 7.19
C TRP A 25 -14.47 -23.54 8.46
N SER A 26 -15.15 -24.70 8.57
CA SER A 26 -14.98 -25.59 9.73
C SER A 26 -13.54 -26.11 9.86
N GLN A 27 -12.92 -26.48 8.75
CA GLN A 27 -11.52 -26.92 8.73
C GLN A 27 -10.54 -25.78 9.06
N ILE A 28 -10.89 -24.53 8.68
CA ILE A 28 -10.11 -23.34 9.08
C ILE A 28 -10.18 -23.13 10.59
N MET A 29 -11.39 -23.25 11.19
CA MET A 29 -11.57 -23.16 12.65
C MET A 29 -10.78 -24.25 13.38
N ASP A 30 -10.73 -25.48 12.84
CA ASP A 30 -9.91 -26.56 13.39
C ASP A 30 -8.41 -26.22 13.33
N LEU A 31 -7.95 -25.61 12.24
CA LEU A 31 -6.56 -25.13 12.14
C LEU A 31 -6.27 -23.97 13.11
N VAL A 32 -7.25 -23.14 13.48
CA VAL A 32 -7.06 -22.12 14.51
C VAL A 32 -6.84 -22.76 15.88
N ASP A 33 -7.55 -23.84 16.18
CA ASP A 33 -7.39 -24.58 17.43
C ASP A 33 -6.14 -25.49 17.42
N HIS A 34 -5.82 -26.07 16.26
CA HIS A 34 -4.70 -26.98 16.04
C HIS A 34 -3.81 -26.48 14.90
N PRO A 35 -3.00 -25.44 15.14
CA PRO A 35 -2.20 -24.80 14.08
C PRO A 35 -1.17 -25.74 13.50
N GLN A 36 -0.87 -25.54 12.22
CA GLN A 36 0.25 -26.20 11.56
C GLN A 36 1.56 -25.91 12.33
N ASP A 37 2.52 -26.80 12.21
CA ASP A 37 3.89 -26.61 12.72
C ASP A 37 4.89 -26.99 11.62
N ILE A 38 4.93 -26.16 10.58
CA ILE A 38 5.75 -26.38 9.40
C ILE A 38 6.47 -25.09 9.00
N ASP A 39 7.46 -25.20 8.14
CA ASP A 39 8.15 -24.03 7.60
C ASP A 39 7.16 -23.06 6.95
N LYS A 40 7.35 -21.75 7.17
CA LYS A 40 6.48 -20.69 6.63
C LYS A 40 6.34 -20.78 5.11
N ALA A 41 7.42 -21.14 4.41
CA ALA A 41 7.41 -21.25 2.95
C ALA A 41 6.53 -22.42 2.44
N ARG A 42 6.22 -23.37 3.30
CA ARG A 42 5.39 -24.57 3.00
C ARG A 42 3.98 -24.46 3.59
N GLY A 43 3.68 -23.40 4.33
CA GLY A 43 2.40 -23.15 4.99
C GLY A 43 1.21 -23.24 4.05
N GLN A 44 0.09 -23.73 4.57
CA GLN A 44 -1.17 -23.71 3.83
C GLN A 44 -1.72 -22.28 3.73
N TRP A 45 -2.31 -21.98 2.61
CA TRP A 45 -2.94 -20.70 2.34
C TRP A 45 -4.33 -20.88 1.72
N ILE A 46 -5.13 -19.83 1.78
CA ILE A 46 -6.38 -19.70 1.03
C ILE A 46 -6.38 -18.40 0.20
N ILE A 47 -7.28 -18.36 -0.78
CA ILE A 47 -7.85 -17.11 -1.30
C ILE A 47 -9.27 -17.02 -0.71
N PRO A 48 -9.74 -15.85 -0.25
CA PRO A 48 -11.08 -15.67 0.32
C PRO A 48 -12.25 -15.89 -0.66
N SER A 49 -12.02 -16.65 -1.72
CA SER A 49 -12.92 -16.92 -2.83
C SER A 49 -13.07 -18.43 -3.03
N THR A 50 -14.25 -18.85 -3.51
CA THR A 50 -14.54 -20.23 -3.91
C THR A 50 -13.99 -20.57 -5.31
N LEU A 51 -13.60 -19.58 -6.09
CA LEU A 51 -13.00 -19.80 -7.39
C LEU A 51 -11.59 -20.40 -7.26
N ILE A 52 -11.39 -21.59 -7.79
CA ILE A 52 -10.10 -22.33 -7.77
C ILE A 52 -9.16 -21.75 -8.83
N SER A 53 -8.67 -20.54 -8.58
CA SER A 53 -7.68 -19.86 -9.43
C SER A 53 -6.88 -18.83 -8.64
N ARG A 54 -5.57 -18.72 -8.87
CA ARG A 54 -4.70 -17.64 -8.36
C ARG A 54 -4.54 -16.50 -9.35
N LEU A 55 -5.10 -16.61 -10.54
CA LEU A 55 -4.96 -15.57 -11.56
C LEU A 55 -5.86 -14.38 -11.23
N ARG A 56 -5.25 -13.20 -11.15
CA ARG A 56 -5.96 -11.95 -10.90
C ARG A 56 -7.14 -11.76 -11.84
N ARG A 57 -6.93 -11.95 -13.14
CA ARG A 57 -7.96 -11.79 -14.18
C ARG A 57 -9.17 -12.71 -13.98
N ASP A 58 -8.94 -13.91 -13.45
CA ASP A 58 -10.02 -14.88 -13.22
C ASP A 58 -10.81 -14.48 -11.97
N GLN A 59 -10.11 -14.10 -10.91
CA GLN A 59 -10.70 -13.60 -9.67
C GLN A 59 -11.50 -12.31 -9.93
N GLU A 60 -11.01 -11.38 -10.75
CA GLU A 60 -11.73 -10.16 -11.15
C GLU A 60 -13.04 -10.44 -11.92
N LYS A 61 -13.07 -11.51 -12.71
CA LYS A 61 -14.22 -11.84 -13.57
C LYS A 61 -15.24 -12.77 -12.92
N LYS A 62 -14.79 -13.72 -12.09
CA LYS A 62 -15.60 -14.85 -11.63
C LYS A 62 -15.43 -15.16 -10.14
N GLY A 63 -14.61 -14.39 -9.42
CA GLY A 63 -14.40 -14.60 -7.99
C GLY A 63 -15.71 -14.45 -7.22
N GLU A 64 -15.92 -15.31 -6.24
CA GLU A 64 -17.05 -15.32 -5.33
C GLU A 64 -16.50 -15.37 -3.91
N TYR A 65 -16.57 -14.25 -3.19
CA TYR A 65 -15.84 -14.02 -1.96
C TYR A 65 -16.73 -14.21 -0.74
N TRP A 66 -16.30 -15.08 0.19
CA TRP A 66 -17.04 -15.45 1.39
C TRP A 66 -16.36 -15.03 2.69
N MET A 67 -15.32 -14.21 2.61
CA MET A 67 -14.54 -13.79 3.77
C MET A 67 -13.92 -12.42 3.54
N LEU A 68 -13.98 -11.55 4.56
CA LEU A 68 -13.07 -10.43 4.72
C LEU A 68 -11.94 -10.81 5.66
N TRP A 69 -10.80 -10.14 5.58
CA TRP A 69 -9.64 -10.47 6.40
C TRP A 69 -8.69 -9.28 6.61
N ALA A 70 -7.86 -9.34 7.63
CA ALA A 70 -6.79 -8.36 7.83
C ALA A 70 -5.49 -9.05 8.24
N ASP A 71 -4.36 -8.53 7.80
CA ASP A 71 -3.01 -8.89 8.25
C ASP A 71 -2.44 -7.69 9.02
N ILE A 72 -2.11 -7.87 10.29
CA ILE A 72 -1.71 -6.79 11.20
C ILE A 72 -0.29 -7.08 11.67
N ASP A 73 0.68 -6.54 10.93
CA ASP A 73 2.11 -6.78 11.14
C ASP A 73 2.81 -5.58 11.80
N ASP A 74 2.36 -4.36 11.53
CA ASP A 74 2.94 -3.14 12.09
C ASP A 74 2.19 -2.72 13.36
N LYS A 75 2.95 -2.58 14.46
CA LYS A 75 2.43 -2.19 15.79
C LYS A 75 1.15 -2.92 16.18
N PRO A 76 1.13 -4.27 16.09
CA PRO A 76 -0.07 -5.03 16.35
C PRO A 76 -0.53 -4.81 17.80
N PRO A 77 -1.83 -4.60 18.03
CA PRO A 77 -2.39 -4.60 19.38
C PRO A 77 -2.24 -5.98 20.03
N VAL A 78 -2.32 -6.04 21.35
CA VAL A 78 -2.38 -7.32 22.06
C VAL A 78 -3.62 -8.09 21.63
N LEU A 79 -3.48 -9.39 21.44
CA LEU A 79 -4.52 -10.28 20.92
C LEU A 79 -5.88 -10.14 21.63
N ASP A 80 -5.86 -9.99 22.97
CA ASP A 80 -7.08 -9.81 23.78
C ASP A 80 -7.78 -8.47 23.50
N GLU A 81 -7.01 -7.40 23.30
CA GLU A 81 -7.55 -6.07 22.99
C GLU A 81 -8.15 -6.06 21.60
N LEU A 82 -7.45 -6.64 20.63
CA LEU A 82 -7.94 -6.77 19.26
C LEU A 82 -9.26 -7.57 19.21
N SER A 83 -9.32 -8.69 19.92
CA SER A 83 -10.52 -9.54 19.97
C SER A 83 -11.72 -8.80 20.58
N LYS A 84 -11.53 -8.07 21.68
CA LYS A 84 -12.59 -7.25 22.28
C LYS A 84 -13.05 -6.14 21.34
N PHE A 85 -12.13 -5.46 20.70
CA PHE A 85 -12.46 -4.45 19.70
C PHE A 85 -13.28 -5.05 18.55
N LEU A 86 -12.84 -6.17 17.97
CA LEU A 86 -13.54 -6.82 16.86
C LEU A 86 -14.94 -7.29 17.25
N SER A 87 -15.13 -7.80 18.48
CA SER A 87 -16.45 -8.20 18.96
C SER A 87 -17.46 -7.05 18.95
N VAL A 88 -17.02 -5.84 19.30
CA VAL A 88 -17.86 -4.64 19.27
C VAL A 88 -17.99 -4.11 17.84
N PHE A 89 -16.90 -4.03 17.11
CA PHE A 89 -16.86 -3.47 15.75
C PHE A 89 -17.72 -4.28 14.76
N LEU A 90 -17.73 -5.60 14.90
CA LEU A 90 -18.50 -6.51 14.06
C LEU A 90 -19.90 -6.82 14.61
N ASP A 91 -20.37 -6.05 15.58
CA ASP A 91 -21.67 -6.20 16.23
C ASP A 91 -21.98 -7.66 16.62
N GLY A 92 -21.03 -8.30 17.30
CA GLY A 92 -21.18 -9.68 17.75
C GLY A 92 -21.10 -10.74 16.65
N SER A 93 -20.75 -10.38 15.41
CA SER A 93 -20.60 -11.35 14.32
C SER A 93 -19.37 -12.24 14.52
N ARG A 94 -19.37 -13.38 13.81
CA ARG A 94 -18.30 -14.39 13.90
C ARG A 94 -16.98 -13.88 13.33
N PHE A 95 -15.87 -14.24 14.00
CA PHE A 95 -14.51 -14.05 13.52
C PHE A 95 -13.54 -15.04 14.14
N GLU A 96 -12.40 -15.22 13.50
CA GLU A 96 -11.20 -15.87 14.05
C GLU A 96 -10.04 -14.87 14.01
N VAL A 97 -9.27 -14.84 15.09
CA VAL A 97 -7.99 -14.10 15.16
C VAL A 97 -6.91 -15.06 15.64
N TYR A 98 -5.77 -15.05 14.96
CA TYR A 98 -4.63 -15.85 15.37
C TYR A 98 -3.31 -15.12 15.10
N THR A 99 -2.29 -15.45 15.88
CA THR A 99 -0.95 -14.90 15.67
C THR A 99 -0.26 -15.59 14.51
N THR A 100 0.48 -14.81 13.70
CA THR A 100 1.23 -15.35 12.55
C THR A 100 2.49 -16.09 13.01
N LYS A 101 3.09 -16.91 12.14
CA LYS A 101 4.31 -17.68 12.46
C LYS A 101 5.49 -16.83 12.92
N SER A 102 5.55 -15.56 12.51
CA SER A 102 6.60 -14.62 12.92
C SER A 102 6.26 -13.80 14.16
N ALA A 103 5.12 -14.08 14.81
CA ALA A 103 4.76 -13.41 16.06
C ALA A 103 5.66 -13.85 17.21
N THR A 104 5.89 -12.90 18.12
CA THR A 104 6.55 -13.13 19.40
C THR A 104 5.62 -12.76 20.54
N LYS A 105 5.96 -13.11 21.77
CA LYS A 105 5.18 -12.74 22.95
C LYS A 105 5.04 -11.22 23.11
N SER A 106 6.05 -10.46 22.68
CA SER A 106 6.07 -8.98 22.76
C SER A 106 5.50 -8.29 21.52
N ILE A 107 5.52 -8.94 20.34
CA ILE A 107 5.00 -8.41 19.07
C ILE A 107 4.05 -9.44 18.50
N GLN A 108 2.78 -9.30 18.84
CA GLN A 108 1.74 -10.28 18.51
C GLN A 108 1.16 -9.99 17.11
N LYS A 109 1.97 -10.17 16.07
CA LYS A 109 1.49 -10.07 14.69
C LYS A 109 0.31 -11.01 14.48
N THR A 110 -0.79 -10.48 13.98
CA THR A 110 -2.06 -11.21 13.93
C THR A 110 -2.69 -11.21 12.55
N ARG A 111 -3.53 -12.20 12.33
CA ARG A 111 -4.43 -12.26 11.17
C ARG A 111 -5.86 -12.44 11.65
N VAL A 112 -6.76 -11.66 11.04
CA VAL A 112 -8.20 -11.66 11.32
C VAL A 112 -8.90 -12.29 10.13
N LEU A 113 -9.85 -13.21 10.38
CA LEU A 113 -10.72 -13.79 9.37
C LEU A 113 -12.17 -13.54 9.77
N ILE A 114 -12.98 -13.00 8.86
CA ILE A 114 -14.37 -12.62 9.10
C ILE A 114 -15.25 -13.32 8.04
N PRO A 115 -15.92 -14.42 8.38
CA PRO A 115 -16.78 -15.15 7.45
C PRO A 115 -18.08 -14.37 7.18
N LEU A 116 -18.53 -14.38 5.94
CA LEU A 116 -19.68 -13.60 5.48
C LEU A 116 -20.97 -14.43 5.45
N ASN A 117 -22.11 -13.75 5.57
CA ASN A 117 -23.43 -14.37 5.47
C ASN A 117 -23.81 -14.72 4.01
N GLU A 118 -23.27 -14.00 3.05
CA GLU A 118 -23.50 -14.15 1.60
C GLU A 118 -22.22 -13.87 0.81
N PRO A 119 -22.12 -14.41 -0.41
CA PRO A 119 -20.96 -14.14 -1.24
C PRO A 119 -20.98 -12.73 -1.79
N LEU A 120 -19.79 -12.16 -1.92
CA LEU A 120 -19.59 -10.86 -2.56
C LEU A 120 -19.00 -11.05 -3.96
N THR A 121 -19.45 -10.26 -4.91
CA THR A 121 -18.76 -10.09 -6.18
C THR A 121 -17.38 -9.48 -5.96
N PRO A 122 -16.43 -9.60 -6.90
CA PRO A 122 -15.09 -9.03 -6.77
C PRO A 122 -15.08 -7.53 -6.46
N GLN A 123 -16.01 -6.78 -7.06
CA GLN A 123 -16.13 -5.35 -6.83
C GLN A 123 -16.67 -5.03 -5.44
N GLN A 124 -17.75 -5.69 -5.02
CA GLN A 124 -18.33 -5.53 -3.68
C GLN A 124 -17.31 -5.92 -2.60
N TRP A 125 -16.63 -7.05 -2.80
CA TRP A 125 -15.61 -7.50 -1.86
C TRP A 125 -14.49 -6.47 -1.69
N LYS A 126 -13.98 -5.92 -2.79
CA LYS A 126 -12.95 -4.90 -2.75
C LYS A 126 -13.40 -3.64 -2.02
N GLU A 127 -14.62 -3.19 -2.27
CA GLU A 127 -15.21 -2.04 -1.57
C GLU A 127 -15.31 -2.30 -0.07
N CYS A 128 -15.86 -3.45 0.34
CA CYS A 128 -15.97 -3.84 1.74
C CYS A 128 -14.60 -4.05 2.41
N GLN A 129 -13.65 -4.67 1.71
CA GLN A 129 -12.30 -4.90 2.23
C GLN A 129 -11.55 -3.58 2.46
N GLN A 130 -11.72 -2.60 1.58
CA GLN A 130 -11.18 -1.26 1.76
C GLN A 130 -11.80 -0.53 2.95
N VAL A 131 -13.12 -0.65 3.15
CA VAL A 131 -13.79 -0.07 4.32
C VAL A 131 -13.31 -0.73 5.59
N LEU A 132 -13.20 -2.06 5.63
CA LEU A 132 -12.66 -2.77 6.79
C LEU A 132 -11.27 -2.24 7.18
N ASN A 133 -10.37 -2.10 6.21
CA ASN A 133 -9.02 -1.61 6.48
C ASN A 133 -9.01 -0.15 6.97
N ASP A 134 -9.82 0.74 6.35
CA ASP A 134 -9.93 2.13 6.78
C ASP A 134 -10.49 2.26 8.21
N GLU A 135 -11.49 1.49 8.55
CA GLU A 135 -12.07 1.48 9.90
C GLU A 135 -11.08 0.97 10.96
N LEU A 136 -10.27 -0.03 10.61
CA LEU A 136 -9.17 -0.49 11.46
C LEU A 136 -8.13 0.61 11.67
N GLU A 137 -7.74 1.33 10.62
CA GLU A 137 -6.78 2.44 10.71
C GLU A 137 -7.27 3.60 11.58
N VAL A 138 -8.55 3.95 11.51
CA VAL A 138 -9.17 4.96 12.39
C VAL A 138 -9.00 4.59 13.88
N LYS A 139 -8.93 3.30 14.18
CA LYS A 139 -8.70 2.77 15.54
C LYS A 139 -7.22 2.47 15.85
N LEU A 140 -6.31 3.04 15.06
CA LEU A 140 -4.86 2.89 15.23
C LEU A 140 -4.36 1.43 15.06
N VAL A 141 -5.11 0.61 14.36
CA VAL A 141 -4.71 -0.72 13.92
C VAL A 141 -4.28 -0.62 12.46
N SER A 142 -3.03 -0.90 12.15
CA SER A 142 -2.46 -0.77 10.79
C SER A 142 -2.51 -2.09 10.02
N PRO A 143 -3.56 -2.38 9.23
CA PRO A 143 -3.62 -3.58 8.39
C PRO A 143 -2.71 -3.42 7.16
N ASP A 144 -2.12 -4.53 6.71
CA ASP A 144 -1.43 -4.55 5.42
C ASP A 144 -2.44 -4.40 4.27
N ARG A 145 -2.34 -3.28 3.54
CA ARG A 145 -3.21 -2.98 2.39
C ARG A 145 -3.07 -3.97 1.23
N CYS A 146 -2.08 -4.85 1.24
CA CYS A 146 -2.04 -5.98 0.32
C CYS A 146 -3.27 -6.90 0.46
N SER A 147 -3.95 -6.88 1.62
CA SER A 147 -5.23 -7.59 1.85
C SER A 147 -6.35 -7.18 0.89
N GLU A 148 -6.27 -6.03 0.24
CA GLU A 148 -7.26 -5.53 -0.74
C GLU A 148 -7.12 -6.14 -2.14
N LYS A 149 -6.09 -6.96 -2.39
CA LYS A 149 -5.88 -7.62 -3.67
C LYS A 149 -6.69 -8.89 -3.75
N LEU A 150 -7.51 -9.02 -4.79
CA LEU A 150 -8.42 -10.15 -5.01
C LEU A 150 -7.76 -11.52 -4.96
N GLN A 151 -6.51 -11.63 -5.39
CA GLN A 151 -5.75 -12.88 -5.45
C GLN A 151 -4.75 -13.03 -4.29
N GLN A 152 -4.82 -12.17 -3.27
CA GLN A 152 -3.88 -12.23 -2.15
C GLN A 152 -4.06 -13.53 -1.37
N LEU A 153 -2.93 -14.16 -1.05
CA LEU A 153 -2.92 -15.36 -0.24
C LEU A 153 -3.04 -15.01 1.24
N VAL A 154 -3.96 -15.68 1.90
CA VAL A 154 -4.14 -15.66 3.35
C VAL A 154 -3.47 -16.91 3.91
N LEU A 155 -2.32 -16.76 4.56
CA LEU A 155 -1.64 -17.89 5.20
C LEU A 155 -2.46 -18.35 6.41
N LEU A 156 -2.81 -19.62 6.45
CA LEU A 156 -3.58 -20.23 7.53
C LEU A 156 -2.72 -20.43 8.80
N PRO A 157 -3.33 -20.72 9.96
CA PRO A 157 -2.66 -20.85 11.24
C PRO A 157 -1.44 -21.78 11.17
N ASN A 158 -0.29 -21.25 11.58
CA ASN A 158 0.97 -21.96 11.61
C ASN A 158 1.78 -21.44 12.79
N LYS A 159 1.97 -22.25 13.83
CA LYS A 159 2.63 -21.81 15.06
C LYS A 159 4.12 -21.54 14.86
N GLY A 160 4.59 -20.47 15.48
CA GLY A 160 6.00 -20.13 15.64
C GLY A 160 6.40 -20.22 17.11
N ASP A 161 7.32 -19.35 17.52
CA ASP A 161 7.77 -19.26 18.92
C ASP A 161 6.65 -18.83 19.87
N PHE A 162 5.68 -18.11 19.35
CA PHE A 162 4.47 -17.72 20.07
C PHE A 162 3.25 -17.97 19.20
N TYR A 163 2.26 -18.67 19.75
CA TYR A 163 0.96 -18.83 19.12
C TYR A 163 -0.16 -18.52 20.11
N GLY A 164 -1.09 -17.70 19.69
CA GLY A 164 -2.32 -17.40 20.41
C GLY A 164 -3.46 -17.20 19.41
N SER A 165 -4.67 -17.51 19.82
CA SER A 165 -5.89 -17.32 19.03
C SER A 165 -7.03 -16.81 19.91
N ARG A 166 -7.96 -16.09 19.30
CA ARG A 166 -9.23 -15.69 19.87
C ARG A 166 -10.31 -15.84 18.82
N SER A 167 -11.48 -16.28 19.24
CA SER A 167 -12.58 -16.59 18.35
C SER A 167 -13.89 -16.06 18.89
N GLN A 168 -14.76 -15.62 17.99
CA GLN A 168 -16.19 -15.48 18.27
C GLN A 168 -16.95 -16.39 17.29
N ARG A 169 -17.37 -17.56 17.77
CA ARG A 169 -18.00 -18.61 16.94
C ARG A 169 -19.52 -18.67 17.14
N THR A 170 -20.02 -17.93 18.11
CA THR A 170 -21.46 -17.70 18.36
C THR A 170 -21.85 -16.37 17.75
N GLY A 171 -23.09 -16.24 17.31
CA GLY A 171 -23.57 -15.05 16.62
C GLY A 171 -23.72 -15.24 15.09
N PRO A 172 -24.18 -14.21 14.38
CA PRO A 172 -24.42 -14.27 12.95
C PRO A 172 -23.10 -14.28 12.16
N TYR A 173 -23.16 -14.67 10.88
CA TYR A 173 -22.14 -14.34 9.91
C TYR A 173 -22.24 -12.84 9.56
N PHE A 174 -21.11 -12.22 9.23
CA PHE A 174 -21.06 -10.79 9.01
C PHE A 174 -21.73 -10.37 7.69
N SER A 175 -22.50 -9.27 7.71
CA SER A 175 -23.20 -8.67 6.57
C SER A 175 -22.54 -7.35 6.15
N PRO A 176 -21.40 -7.37 5.42
CA PRO A 176 -20.62 -6.17 5.20
C PRO A 176 -21.30 -5.15 4.28
N LEU A 177 -22.16 -5.56 3.35
CA LEU A 177 -22.90 -4.64 2.49
C LEU A 177 -23.89 -3.78 3.28
N GLU A 178 -24.47 -4.34 4.33
CA GLU A 178 -25.34 -3.63 5.26
C GLU A 178 -24.50 -2.75 6.21
N ALA A 179 -23.55 -3.36 6.91
CA ALA A 179 -22.73 -2.69 7.93
C ALA A 179 -21.90 -1.52 7.36
N PHE A 180 -21.45 -1.63 6.13
CA PHE A 180 -20.57 -0.64 5.47
C PHE A 180 -21.27 0.23 4.43
N SER A 181 -22.62 0.17 4.34
CA SER A 181 -23.43 0.87 3.32
C SER A 181 -23.12 2.36 3.21
N ASP A 182 -23.07 3.03 4.35
CA ASP A 182 -22.84 4.49 4.42
C ASP A 182 -21.39 4.84 4.02
N ALA A 183 -20.41 4.08 4.49
CA ALA A 183 -19.01 4.28 4.15
C ALA A 183 -18.75 4.04 2.66
N ILE A 184 -19.32 2.98 2.08
CA ILE A 184 -19.24 2.66 0.65
C ILE A 184 -19.90 3.77 -0.17
N THR A 185 -21.08 4.24 0.24
CA THR A 185 -21.81 5.31 -0.44
C THR A 185 -21.03 6.62 -0.39
N THR A 186 -20.48 6.97 0.76
CA THR A 186 -19.65 8.17 0.92
C THR A 186 -18.42 8.12 0.02
N LYS A 187 -17.71 6.99 -0.02
CA LYS A 187 -16.55 6.80 -0.92
C LYS A 187 -16.95 6.93 -2.40
N LYS A 188 -18.07 6.34 -2.80
CA LYS A 188 -18.60 6.45 -4.18
C LYS A 188 -18.94 7.89 -4.54
N ASN A 189 -19.56 8.62 -3.62
CA ASN A 189 -19.91 10.02 -3.84
C ASN A 189 -18.67 10.90 -3.97
N VAL A 190 -17.66 10.72 -3.11
CA VAL A 190 -16.37 11.41 -3.21
C VAL A 190 -15.68 11.07 -4.54
N ALA A 191 -15.62 9.81 -4.92
CA ALA A 191 -15.03 9.38 -6.20
C ALA A 191 -15.80 9.93 -7.42
N ASN A 192 -17.14 10.01 -7.33
CA ASN A 192 -17.98 10.57 -8.40
C ASN A 192 -17.85 12.09 -8.48
N GLN A 193 -17.79 12.80 -7.35
CA GLN A 193 -17.52 14.25 -7.33
C GLN A 193 -16.16 14.55 -7.96
N GLN A 194 -15.14 13.73 -7.65
CA GLN A 194 -13.83 13.83 -8.28
C GLN A 194 -13.88 13.53 -9.78
N LYS A 195 -14.64 12.51 -10.22
CA LYS A 195 -14.86 12.23 -11.65
C LYS A 195 -15.58 13.37 -12.36
N THR A 196 -16.58 13.98 -11.75
CA THR A 196 -17.32 15.10 -12.35
C THR A 196 -16.42 16.32 -12.54
N THR A 197 -15.46 16.53 -11.67
CA THR A 197 -14.45 17.58 -11.83
C THR A 197 -13.45 17.26 -12.95
N TYR A 198 -13.22 15.97 -13.24
CA TYR A 198 -12.31 15.53 -14.31
C TYR A 198 -12.98 15.33 -15.68
N THR A 199 -14.26 14.94 -15.76
CA THR A 199 -14.99 14.80 -17.03
C THR A 199 -15.37 16.13 -17.67
N ALA A 200 -15.32 17.24 -16.94
CA ALA A 200 -15.44 18.58 -17.50
C ALA A 200 -14.20 19.05 -18.28
N LYS A 201 -13.16 18.19 -18.43
CA LYS A 201 -11.87 18.54 -19.06
C LYS A 201 -11.47 17.59 -20.20
N SER A 202 -12.35 17.38 -21.14
CA SER A 202 -11.94 16.89 -22.47
C SER A 202 -11.22 17.95 -23.30
N ASP A 203 -10.91 19.12 -22.75
CA ASP A 203 -10.22 20.24 -23.40
C ASP A 203 -8.79 20.45 -22.90
N PHE A 204 -8.00 19.37 -22.82
CA PHE A 204 -6.56 19.47 -22.51
C PHE A 204 -5.75 20.24 -23.60
N ASN A 205 -6.38 20.69 -24.68
CA ASN A 205 -5.73 21.30 -25.81
C ASN A 205 -5.97 22.81 -25.99
N SER A 206 -6.69 23.46 -25.09
CA SER A 206 -6.92 24.91 -25.20
C SER A 206 -6.40 25.69 -24.00
N SER A 207 -5.37 26.48 -24.28
CA SER A 207 -4.72 27.48 -23.42
C SER A 207 -3.98 26.93 -22.19
N ILE A 208 -2.66 26.75 -22.34
CA ILE A 208 -1.70 26.55 -21.26
C ILE A 208 -1.79 27.80 -20.35
N PRO A 209 -2.19 27.70 -19.07
CA PRO A 209 -2.03 28.80 -18.13
C PRO A 209 -0.55 29.17 -18.03
N ALA A 210 -0.25 30.46 -18.08
CA ALA A 210 1.12 30.94 -18.05
C ALA A 210 1.86 30.42 -16.80
N ALA A 211 3.14 30.10 -16.97
CA ALA A 211 4.06 29.68 -15.88
C ALA A 211 4.21 30.69 -14.73
N ASN A 212 3.52 31.82 -14.79
CA ASN A 212 3.64 32.94 -13.87
C ASN A 212 3.09 32.71 -12.45
N GLU A 213 2.46 31.55 -12.19
CA GLU A 213 1.91 31.21 -10.87
C GLU A 213 2.69 30.09 -10.15
N ALA A 214 3.90 29.75 -10.62
CA ALA A 214 4.73 28.74 -9.99
C ALA A 214 5.96 29.37 -9.33
N SER A 215 6.28 28.91 -8.12
CA SER A 215 7.55 29.31 -7.46
C SER A 215 8.75 28.68 -8.18
N GLY A 216 9.93 29.28 -8.04
CA GLY A 216 11.16 28.70 -8.57
C GLY A 216 11.46 27.30 -7.98
N TYR A 217 11.04 27.06 -6.73
CA TYR A 217 11.15 25.76 -6.08
C TYR A 217 10.20 24.72 -6.71
N GLY A 218 8.94 25.10 -6.89
CA GLY A 218 7.94 24.25 -7.50
C GLY A 218 8.28 23.90 -8.95
N MET A 219 8.76 24.88 -9.74
CA MET A 219 9.16 24.64 -11.13
C MET A 219 10.32 23.67 -11.26
N LYS A 220 11.38 23.83 -10.45
CA LYS A 220 12.51 22.88 -10.47
C LYS A 220 12.09 21.46 -10.09
N ALA A 221 11.20 21.31 -9.11
CA ALA A 221 10.67 20.01 -8.73
C ALA A 221 9.84 19.39 -9.87
N LEU A 222 8.94 20.16 -10.49
CA LEU A 222 8.13 19.69 -11.61
C LEU A 222 8.99 19.26 -12.81
N GLU A 223 9.99 20.04 -13.18
CA GLU A 223 10.92 19.72 -14.27
C GLU A 223 11.71 18.42 -14.00
N SER A 224 12.14 18.20 -12.75
CA SER A 224 12.83 16.97 -12.36
C SER A 224 11.93 15.76 -12.50
N GLU A 225 10.74 15.80 -11.90
CA GLU A 225 9.75 14.69 -11.96
C GLU A 225 9.33 14.40 -13.41
N CYS A 226 9.07 15.42 -14.20
CA CYS A 226 8.72 15.26 -15.61
C CYS A 226 9.84 14.60 -16.43
N ARG A 227 11.09 14.95 -16.17
CA ARG A 227 12.26 14.35 -16.82
C ARG A 227 12.39 12.88 -16.47
N ASP A 228 12.17 12.52 -15.21
CA ASP A 228 12.27 11.14 -14.73
C ASP A 228 11.16 10.26 -15.30
N ILE A 229 9.91 10.79 -15.38
CA ILE A 229 8.80 10.11 -16.05
C ILE A 229 9.12 9.86 -17.53
N ALA A 230 9.57 10.89 -18.26
CA ALA A 230 9.83 10.80 -19.70
C ALA A 230 10.92 9.76 -20.03
N ARG A 231 11.84 9.50 -19.11
CA ARG A 231 12.96 8.53 -19.25
C ARG A 231 12.68 7.16 -18.65
N ALA A 232 11.54 6.97 -18.01
CA ALA A 232 11.22 5.74 -17.32
C ALA A 232 11.12 4.55 -18.29
N LEU A 233 11.81 3.46 -17.97
CA LEU A 233 11.77 2.22 -18.74
C LEU A 233 10.44 1.48 -18.56
N GLU A 234 10.10 0.63 -19.52
CA GLU A 234 8.93 -0.25 -19.42
C GLU A 234 9.00 -1.08 -18.13
N GLY A 235 7.88 -1.17 -17.41
CA GLY A 235 7.81 -1.78 -16.08
C GLY A 235 8.01 -0.82 -14.90
N ALA A 236 8.74 0.30 -15.09
CA ALA A 236 8.93 1.32 -14.06
C ALA A 236 8.07 2.59 -14.26
N ARG A 237 7.44 2.73 -15.42
CA ARG A 237 6.70 3.95 -15.83
C ARG A 237 5.58 4.31 -14.86
N ASN A 238 4.77 3.33 -14.49
CA ASN A 238 3.61 3.56 -13.63
C ASN A 238 4.00 3.88 -12.18
N SER A 239 5.01 3.20 -11.62
CA SER A 239 5.53 3.50 -10.28
C SER A 239 6.22 4.86 -10.22
N GLY A 240 6.99 5.22 -11.25
CA GLY A 240 7.62 6.54 -11.38
C GLY A 240 6.57 7.65 -11.46
N LEU A 241 5.55 7.48 -12.31
CA LEU A 241 4.45 8.43 -12.41
C LEU A 241 3.71 8.58 -11.08
N ASN A 242 3.44 7.50 -10.36
CA ASN A 242 2.74 7.57 -9.06
C ASN A 242 3.53 8.38 -8.04
N ALA A 243 4.84 8.18 -7.94
CA ALA A 243 5.71 8.96 -7.05
C ALA A 243 5.74 10.45 -7.45
N ALA A 244 5.88 10.75 -8.74
CA ALA A 244 5.86 12.11 -9.24
C ALA A 244 4.52 12.80 -8.99
N CYS A 245 3.39 12.11 -9.23
CA CYS A 245 2.05 12.63 -8.92
C CYS A 245 1.89 12.96 -7.44
N PHE A 246 2.37 12.12 -6.54
CA PHE A 246 2.36 12.40 -5.11
C PHE A 246 3.18 13.65 -4.76
N ASN A 247 4.42 13.71 -5.23
CA ASN A 247 5.32 14.83 -4.95
C ASN A 247 4.77 16.17 -5.47
N ILE A 248 4.25 16.17 -6.70
CA ILE A 248 3.72 17.38 -7.33
C ILE A 248 2.36 17.76 -6.74
N GLY A 249 1.50 16.79 -6.38
CA GLY A 249 0.25 17.04 -5.66
C GLY A 249 0.48 17.75 -4.32
N ALA A 250 1.52 17.37 -3.58
CA ALA A 250 1.92 18.03 -2.34
C ALA A 250 2.36 19.49 -2.56
N LEU A 251 3.08 19.79 -3.65
CA LEU A 251 3.51 21.14 -4.00
C LEU A 251 2.36 22.01 -4.50
N VAL A 252 1.41 21.43 -5.23
CA VAL A 252 0.18 22.13 -5.63
C VAL A 252 -0.65 22.52 -4.42
N ALA A 253 -0.84 21.61 -3.46
CA ALA A 253 -1.55 21.89 -2.22
C ALA A 253 -0.81 22.91 -1.33
N GLY A 254 0.51 22.98 -1.43
CA GLY A 254 1.36 23.98 -0.77
C GLY A 254 1.40 25.33 -1.48
N GLY A 255 0.71 25.50 -2.62
CA GLY A 255 0.66 26.75 -3.38
C GLY A 255 1.92 27.05 -4.21
N GLU A 256 2.79 26.04 -4.42
CA GLU A 256 4.07 26.21 -5.15
C GLU A 256 3.92 26.10 -6.68
N ILE A 257 2.85 25.45 -7.16
CA ILE A 257 2.59 25.21 -8.57
C ILE A 257 1.10 25.27 -8.85
N ASN A 258 0.73 25.87 -9.98
CA ASN A 258 -0.65 25.82 -10.47
C ASN A 258 -1.02 24.39 -10.85
N GLU A 259 -2.18 23.90 -10.39
CA GLU A 259 -2.64 22.52 -10.60
C GLU A 259 -2.78 22.17 -12.10
N ALA A 260 -3.43 23.03 -12.88
CA ALA A 260 -3.68 22.76 -14.30
C ALA A 260 -2.36 22.70 -15.11
N TYR A 261 -1.40 23.55 -14.76
CA TYR A 261 -0.07 23.53 -15.37
C TYR A 261 0.70 22.26 -15.01
N ALA A 262 0.71 21.88 -13.73
CA ALA A 262 1.36 20.66 -13.26
C ALA A 262 0.80 19.41 -13.93
N LEU A 263 -0.53 19.30 -14.02
CA LEU A 263 -1.21 18.16 -14.64
C LEU A 263 -0.87 18.05 -16.14
N ASN A 264 -0.78 19.16 -16.85
CA ASN A 264 -0.40 19.17 -18.26
C ASN A 264 1.04 18.69 -18.48
N CYS A 265 1.98 19.17 -17.66
CA CYS A 265 3.40 18.75 -17.74
C CYS A 265 3.56 17.25 -17.45
N LEU A 266 2.90 16.73 -16.40
CA LEU A 266 2.91 15.31 -16.08
C LEU A 266 2.31 14.45 -17.20
N TRP A 267 1.21 14.91 -17.80
CA TRP A 267 0.58 14.25 -18.94
C TRP A 267 1.52 14.14 -20.14
N GLN A 268 2.13 15.26 -20.56
CA GLN A 268 3.07 15.26 -21.69
C GLN A 268 4.25 14.32 -21.45
N SER A 269 4.80 14.31 -20.24
CA SER A 269 5.92 13.43 -19.87
C SER A 269 5.53 11.95 -19.85
N ALA A 270 4.32 11.63 -19.39
CA ALA A 270 3.78 10.27 -19.42
C ALA A 270 3.55 9.77 -20.86
N GLN A 271 3.03 10.63 -21.75
CA GLN A 271 2.89 10.30 -23.17
C GLN A 271 4.27 10.05 -23.82
N GLN A 272 5.26 10.87 -23.51
CA GLN A 272 6.61 10.72 -24.03
C GLN A 272 7.25 9.40 -23.60
N SER A 273 6.96 8.91 -22.38
CA SER A 273 7.43 7.60 -21.93
C SER A 273 6.68 6.43 -22.56
N GLY A 274 5.58 6.67 -23.28
CA GLY A 274 4.73 5.65 -23.88
C GLY A 274 3.78 4.98 -22.87
N LEU A 275 3.41 5.67 -21.79
CA LEU A 275 2.42 5.15 -20.83
C LEU A 275 1.00 5.26 -21.41
N PRO A 276 0.17 4.19 -21.37
CA PRO A 276 -1.22 4.22 -21.84
C PRO A 276 -2.08 5.24 -21.08
N VAL A 277 -2.97 5.94 -21.79
CA VAL A 277 -3.88 6.97 -21.23
C VAL A 277 -4.64 6.48 -19.99
N GLY A 278 -5.23 5.29 -20.07
CA GLY A 278 -6.02 4.74 -18.96
C GLY A 278 -5.19 4.36 -17.71
N GLU A 279 -3.88 4.13 -17.86
CA GLU A 279 -2.98 3.95 -16.73
C GLU A 279 -2.58 5.30 -16.12
N PHE A 280 -2.33 6.30 -16.95
CA PHE A 280 -2.06 7.66 -16.49
C PHE A 280 -3.20 8.19 -15.62
N GLU A 281 -4.45 8.12 -16.10
CA GLU A 281 -5.61 8.62 -15.36
C GLU A 281 -5.78 7.97 -13.98
N LYS A 282 -5.62 6.64 -13.91
CA LYS A 282 -5.73 5.90 -12.64
C LYS A 282 -4.62 6.29 -11.66
N THR A 283 -3.39 6.38 -12.16
CA THR A 283 -2.22 6.70 -11.34
C THR A 283 -2.26 8.16 -10.88
N LEU A 284 -2.70 9.06 -11.77
CA LEU A 284 -2.92 10.46 -11.42
C LEU A 284 -3.96 10.59 -10.31
N ALA A 285 -5.13 9.95 -10.46
CA ALA A 285 -6.20 10.02 -9.47
C ALA A 285 -5.75 9.53 -8.09
N SER A 286 -4.94 8.48 -8.01
CA SER A 286 -4.45 7.95 -6.73
C SER A 286 -3.29 8.75 -6.16
N GLY A 287 -2.20 8.93 -6.90
CA GLY A 287 -0.98 9.57 -6.44
C GLY A 287 -1.15 11.06 -6.17
N PHE A 288 -1.78 11.79 -7.10
CA PHE A 288 -1.90 13.24 -6.99
C PHE A 288 -2.81 13.67 -5.83
N GLN A 289 -3.93 12.96 -5.63
CA GLN A 289 -4.81 13.25 -4.49
C GLN A 289 -4.17 12.90 -3.15
N ALA A 290 -3.46 11.79 -3.07
CA ALA A 290 -2.69 11.44 -1.87
C ALA A 290 -1.62 12.50 -1.56
N GLY A 291 -0.96 13.06 -2.58
CA GLY A 291 -0.02 14.17 -2.44
C GLY A 291 -0.68 15.43 -1.91
N LYS A 292 -1.86 15.80 -2.42
CA LYS A 292 -2.61 17.00 -1.97
C LYS A 292 -3.01 16.97 -0.49
N LEU A 293 -3.13 15.78 0.10
CA LEU A 293 -3.36 15.62 1.54
C LEU A 293 -2.12 15.91 2.40
N ASN A 294 -0.94 16.05 1.78
CA ASN A 294 0.33 16.31 2.44
C ASN A 294 0.98 17.59 1.89
N PRO A 295 0.42 18.79 2.13
CA PRO A 295 0.91 20.03 1.56
C PRO A 295 2.38 20.28 1.89
N ARG A 296 3.17 20.65 0.87
CA ARG A 296 4.60 20.96 1.00
C ARG A 296 4.90 22.28 0.28
N SER A 297 5.58 23.18 0.98
CA SER A 297 6.05 24.45 0.42
C SER A 297 7.58 24.54 0.48
N ALA A 298 8.13 25.49 -0.24
CA ALA A 298 9.55 25.81 -0.16
C ALA A 298 9.95 26.07 1.31
N PRO A 299 11.14 25.64 1.74
CA PRO A 299 11.64 25.99 3.05
C PRO A 299 11.62 27.53 3.21
N LYS A 300 11.01 28.01 4.28
CA LYS A 300 11.07 29.45 4.59
C LYS A 300 12.53 29.78 4.90
N VAL A 301 13.15 30.55 4.03
CA VAL A 301 14.42 31.19 4.35
C VAL A 301 14.05 32.36 5.27
N ASP A 302 14.18 32.17 6.56
CA ASP A 302 14.12 33.30 7.50
C ASP A 302 15.19 34.30 7.04
N GLY A 303 14.81 35.55 6.85
CA GLY A 303 15.61 36.61 6.20
C GLY A 303 16.90 37.03 6.93
N ASN A 304 17.50 36.14 7.72
CA ASN A 304 18.87 36.25 8.15
C ASN A 304 19.73 35.68 6.99
N SER A 305 20.35 36.58 6.24
CA SER A 305 21.41 36.24 5.30
C SER A 305 22.36 35.28 5.98
N ILE A 306 22.35 34.02 5.50
CA ILE A 306 23.34 33.04 5.94
C ILE A 306 24.68 33.59 5.46
N ASP A 307 25.50 34.08 6.40
CA ASP A 307 26.86 34.47 6.14
C ASP A 307 27.62 33.19 5.74
N ILE A 308 27.80 33.00 4.43
CA ILE A 308 28.47 31.84 3.83
C ILE A 308 29.85 31.64 4.43
N THR A 309 30.49 32.70 4.93
CA THR A 309 31.81 32.64 5.60
C THR A 309 31.74 31.87 6.92
N LYS A 310 30.59 31.88 7.64
CA LYS A 310 30.38 31.09 8.86
C LYS A 310 30.05 29.61 8.61
N LEU A 311 29.56 29.26 7.42
CA LEU A 311 29.32 27.88 7.02
C LEU A 311 30.61 27.13 6.67
N ILE A 312 31.64 27.86 6.24
CA ILE A 312 32.95 27.29 5.92
C ILE A 312 33.74 26.95 7.20
N GLU A 313 33.43 27.58 8.32
CA GLU A 313 34.08 27.31 9.62
C GLU A 313 33.39 26.20 10.46
N ALA A 314 32.25 25.68 10.03
CA ALA A 314 31.50 24.66 10.77
C ALA A 314 31.99 23.23 10.41
N LYS A 315 32.99 22.78 11.15
CA LYS A 315 33.48 21.39 11.18
C LYS A 315 32.44 20.26 11.43
N PRO A 316 31.16 20.47 11.83
CA PRO A 316 30.22 19.38 12.08
C PRO A 316 29.64 18.71 10.83
N VAL A 317 29.66 19.35 9.65
CA VAL A 317 29.05 18.80 8.43
C VAL A 317 29.89 17.66 7.85
N LEU A 318 31.21 17.76 7.92
CA LEU A 318 32.11 16.69 7.49
C LEU A 318 31.97 15.44 8.38
N SER A 319 31.81 15.62 9.71
CA SER A 319 31.59 14.50 10.63
C SER A 319 30.26 13.76 10.41
N ALA A 320 29.20 14.46 10.02
CA ALA A 320 27.91 13.84 9.70
C ALA A 320 27.96 13.07 8.36
N LEU A 321 28.67 13.59 7.36
CA LEU A 321 28.90 12.89 6.10
C LEU A 321 29.81 11.68 6.29
N GLU A 322 30.82 11.75 7.14
CA GLU A 322 31.68 10.63 7.51
C GLU A 322 30.93 9.54 8.28
N GLN A 323 30.04 9.92 9.21
CA GLN A 323 29.17 8.97 9.92
C GLN A 323 28.14 8.32 9.02
N LEU A 324 27.53 9.06 8.07
CA LEU A 324 26.61 8.52 7.07
C LEU A 324 27.32 7.57 6.10
N SER A 325 28.57 7.89 5.70
CA SER A 325 29.36 7.00 4.85
C SER A 325 29.77 5.72 5.58
N ALA A 326 30.11 5.81 6.85
CA ALA A 326 30.42 4.65 7.71
C ALA A 326 29.20 3.76 7.94
N TYR A 327 28.01 4.36 8.13
CA TYR A 327 26.74 3.61 8.27
C TYR A 327 26.34 2.93 6.97
N ALA A 328 26.50 3.61 5.82
CA ALA A 328 26.23 3.04 4.49
C ALA A 328 27.18 1.89 4.13
N MET A 329 28.36 1.84 4.72
CA MET A 329 29.38 0.80 4.47
C MET A 329 29.17 -0.48 5.30
N ASN A 330 28.48 -0.41 6.44
CA ASN A 330 28.37 -1.52 7.38
C ASN A 330 27.48 -2.72 6.95
N GLY A 331 26.96 -2.73 5.74
CA GLY A 331 26.16 -3.85 5.19
C GLY A 331 26.62 -4.37 3.84
N ARG A 332 27.75 -3.91 3.31
CA ARG A 332 28.18 -4.21 1.93
C ARG A 332 29.39 -5.14 1.89
N SER A 333 29.55 -5.87 0.75
CA SER A 333 30.71 -6.76 0.55
C SER A 333 32.02 -5.97 0.52
N ALA A 334 33.16 -6.65 0.79
CA ALA A 334 34.48 -6.01 0.82
C ALA A 334 34.83 -5.32 -0.49
N GLU A 335 34.42 -5.89 -1.62
CA GLU A 335 34.65 -5.33 -2.98
C GLU A 335 33.86 -4.03 -3.20
N MET A 336 32.62 -3.97 -2.77
CA MET A 336 31.79 -2.76 -2.85
C MET A 336 32.32 -1.63 -1.96
N ARG A 337 32.92 -1.96 -0.81
CA ARG A 337 33.57 -0.99 0.08
C ARG A 337 34.81 -0.39 -0.56
N GLN A 338 35.60 -1.21 -1.23
CA GLN A 338 36.80 -0.74 -1.92
C GLN A 338 36.46 0.18 -3.08
N GLN A 339 35.44 -0.17 -3.89
CA GLN A 339 34.98 0.67 -5.00
C GLN A 339 34.51 2.05 -4.55
N MET A 340 33.77 2.11 -3.42
CA MET A 340 33.31 3.39 -2.86
C MET A 340 34.46 4.24 -2.30
N LEU A 341 35.56 3.62 -1.81
CA LEU A 341 36.75 4.33 -1.38
C LEU A 341 37.51 4.91 -2.58
N ASP A 342 37.57 4.15 -3.67
CA ASP A 342 38.24 4.59 -4.92
C ASP A 342 37.45 5.74 -5.57
N ASP A 343 36.10 5.68 -5.57
CA ASP A 343 35.23 6.76 -6.06
C ASP A 343 35.34 8.03 -5.20
N LYS A 344 35.46 7.90 -3.88
CA LYS A 344 35.71 9.02 -2.97
C LYS A 344 37.07 9.67 -3.23
N TYR A 345 38.09 8.88 -3.49
CA TYR A 345 39.44 9.38 -3.82
C TYR A 345 39.45 10.20 -5.13
N VAL A 346 38.60 9.83 -6.09
CA VAL A 346 38.43 10.58 -7.35
C VAL A 346 37.70 11.90 -7.11
N LEU A 347 36.65 11.90 -6.24
CA LEU A 347 35.90 13.12 -5.90
C LEU A 347 36.74 14.14 -5.13
N ASP A 348 37.57 13.67 -4.18
CA ASP A 348 38.48 14.54 -3.40
C ASP A 348 39.62 15.18 -4.26
N ARG A 349 39.82 14.70 -5.47
CA ARG A 349 40.82 15.30 -6.44
C ARG A 349 40.17 16.27 -7.44
N ILE A 350 38.85 16.33 -7.49
CA ILE A 350 38.09 17.20 -8.41
C ILE A 350 37.56 18.44 -7.65
N ALA A 351 37.54 18.42 -6.33
CA ALA A 351 37.23 19.54 -5.45
C ALA A 351 38.52 20.32 -5.10
#